data_7b7ab7ef901a4da671f2b1720b5ad10d
#
_entry.id   7b7ab7ef901a4da671f2b1720b5ad10d
#
_cell.length_a   1.000
_cell.length_b   1.000
_cell.length_c   1.000
_cell.angle_alpha   90.00
_cell.angle_beta   90.00
_cell.angle_gamma   90.00
#
_symmetry.space_group_name_H-M   'P 1'
#
loop_
_entity.id
_entity.type
_entity.pdbx_description
1 polymer ?
#
loop_
_entity_poly.entity_id
_entity_poly.type
_entity_poly.pdbx_seq_one_letter_code
_entity_poly.pdbx_strand_id
1 'polypeptide(L)'
;MDRYRLNSLYKDNPEWMSTDSLLFPSRHRLFNTFYKTPAHFFEVREKDFFLSVNPVLQYRISSEQGNSERLYVNTRGTAIRGLIAKRLGFSVLLLENQERGPRFYKDRVNEFQAVPGVGFYKSFKQTGYDYFDGRGSINFTAARYLDLQFGYDKNFIGSGYRSLFLCNFGNSYLFFKVNTRIWKLNYLNLFMELTPQFNRAGGDKLLD
;
A
#
# COMPACT_ATOMS: atom_id res chain seq x y z
N MET A 1 4.50 2.44 -8.75
CA MET A 1 3.62 2.04 -9.86
C MET A 1 2.31 2.79 -9.68
N ASP A 2 1.97 3.63 -10.60
CA ASP A 2 0.87 4.58 -10.45
C ASP A 2 -0.46 3.83 -10.49
N ARG A 3 -1.26 3.92 -9.43
CA ARG A 3 -2.54 3.19 -9.30
C ARG A 3 -3.57 3.58 -10.35
N TYR A 4 -3.39 4.72 -11.01
CA TYR A 4 -4.18 5.13 -12.18
C TYR A 4 -4.07 4.18 -13.36
N ARG A 5 -2.92 3.55 -13.52
CA ARG A 5 -2.71 2.56 -14.58
C ARG A 5 -3.47 1.27 -14.33
N LEU A 6 -3.88 0.96 -13.11
CA LEU A 6 -4.62 -0.28 -12.87
C LEU A 6 -5.96 -0.30 -13.59
N ASN A 7 -6.72 0.79 -13.57
CA ASN A 7 -7.99 0.85 -14.29
C ASN A 7 -7.79 0.84 -15.82
N SER A 8 -6.74 1.52 -16.32
CA SER A 8 -6.42 1.51 -17.75
C SER A 8 -5.77 0.21 -18.21
N LEU A 9 -4.92 -0.39 -17.39
CA LEU A 9 -4.26 -1.66 -17.69
C LEU A 9 -5.27 -2.83 -17.74
N TYR A 10 -6.25 -2.85 -16.83
CA TYR A 10 -7.32 -3.85 -16.88
C TYR A 10 -8.29 -3.64 -18.06
N LYS A 11 -8.41 -2.41 -18.56
CA LYS A 11 -9.34 -2.08 -19.64
C LYS A 11 -8.77 -2.34 -21.03
N ASP A 12 -7.46 -2.18 -21.19
CA ASP A 12 -6.82 -2.11 -22.50
C ASP A 12 -5.92 -3.31 -22.83
N ASN A 13 -5.67 -4.23 -21.89
CA ASN A 13 -4.77 -5.38 -22.08
C ASN A 13 -5.42 -6.70 -21.64
N PRO A 14 -6.09 -7.41 -22.57
CA PRO A 14 -6.63 -8.75 -22.29
C PRO A 14 -5.53 -9.79 -21.96
N GLU A 15 -4.28 -9.57 -22.34
CA GLU A 15 -3.14 -10.45 -22.02
C GLU A 15 -2.78 -10.50 -20.55
N TRP A 16 -3.17 -9.50 -19.76
CA TRP A 16 -3.05 -9.50 -18.30
C TRP A 16 -4.24 -10.18 -17.63
N MET A 17 -5.21 -10.59 -18.40
CA MET A 17 -6.27 -11.47 -17.96
C MET A 17 -5.67 -12.86 -17.82
N SER A 18 -5.63 -13.33 -16.61
CA SER A 18 -5.14 -14.64 -16.20
C SER A 18 -5.62 -15.75 -17.12
N THR A 19 -4.73 -16.64 -17.42
CA THR A 19 -5.08 -17.93 -18.04
C THR A 19 -6.09 -18.67 -17.18
N ASP A 20 -7.12 -19.21 -17.76
CA ASP A 20 -8.16 -20.03 -17.08
C ASP A 20 -7.63 -21.36 -16.52
N SER A 21 -6.32 -21.58 -16.57
CA SER A 21 -5.68 -22.77 -16.06
C SER A 21 -5.47 -22.67 -14.55
N LEU A 22 -5.97 -23.65 -13.83
CA LEU A 22 -5.69 -23.84 -12.41
C LEU A 22 -4.19 -24.15 -12.21
N LEU A 23 -3.54 -23.42 -11.33
CA LEU A 23 -2.13 -23.66 -10.98
C LEU A 23 -1.96 -25.01 -10.29
N PHE A 24 -2.93 -25.37 -9.45
CA PHE A 24 -2.98 -26.64 -8.73
C PHE A 24 -4.35 -27.32 -8.95
N PRO A 25 -4.55 -28.04 -10.07
CA PRO A 25 -5.81 -28.76 -10.29
C PRO A 25 -6.00 -29.81 -9.19
N SER A 26 -7.08 -29.72 -8.47
CA SER A 26 -7.41 -30.65 -7.39
C SER A 26 -8.84 -31.17 -7.55
N ARG A 27 -9.07 -32.42 -7.11
CA ARG A 27 -10.41 -32.98 -7.02
C ARG A 27 -11.25 -32.38 -5.88
N HIS A 28 -10.59 -31.74 -4.92
CA HIS A 28 -11.27 -31.07 -3.81
C HIS A 28 -11.70 -29.65 -4.19
N ARG A 29 -13.00 -29.39 -4.05
CA ARG A 29 -13.62 -28.11 -4.40
C ARG A 29 -12.96 -26.89 -3.71
N LEU A 30 -12.52 -27.06 -2.46
CA LEU A 30 -11.88 -26.01 -1.68
C LEU A 30 -10.55 -25.56 -2.32
N PHE A 31 -9.72 -26.49 -2.77
CA PHE A 31 -8.44 -26.16 -3.40
C PHE A 31 -8.61 -25.52 -4.79
N ASN A 32 -9.70 -25.81 -5.49
CA ASN A 32 -9.99 -25.16 -6.76
C ASN A 32 -10.53 -23.73 -6.63
N THR A 33 -10.79 -23.25 -5.40
CA THR A 33 -11.20 -21.87 -5.13
C THR A 33 -10.01 -20.93 -5.06
N PHE A 34 -8.85 -21.45 -4.63
CA PHE A 34 -7.62 -20.68 -4.52
C PHE A 34 -6.71 -20.93 -5.74
N TYR A 35 -5.94 -19.91 -6.10
CA TYR A 35 -5.01 -19.99 -7.24
C TYR A 35 -5.65 -20.48 -8.54
N LYS A 36 -6.87 -20.05 -8.82
CA LYS A 36 -7.49 -20.26 -10.14
C LYS A 36 -6.60 -19.76 -11.27
N THR A 37 -5.84 -18.71 -10.97
CA THR A 37 -4.90 -18.10 -11.88
C THR A 37 -3.53 -17.99 -11.20
N PRO A 38 -2.42 -18.01 -11.95
CA PRO A 38 -1.08 -17.82 -11.40
C PRO A 38 -0.89 -16.48 -10.69
N ALA A 39 -1.73 -15.49 -10.99
CA ALA A 39 -1.57 -14.11 -10.52
C ALA A 39 -2.17 -13.83 -9.15
N HIS A 40 -3.20 -14.58 -8.72
CA HIS A 40 -3.96 -14.26 -7.51
C HIS A 40 -4.24 -15.49 -6.66
N PHE A 41 -4.08 -15.33 -5.34
CA PHE A 41 -4.44 -16.36 -4.39
C PHE A 41 -5.94 -16.66 -4.42
N PHE A 42 -6.75 -15.62 -4.36
CA PHE A 42 -8.19 -15.70 -4.53
C PHE A 42 -8.66 -14.67 -5.54
N GLU A 43 -9.46 -15.07 -6.49
CA GLU A 43 -9.99 -14.23 -7.55
C GLU A 43 -11.45 -14.54 -7.84
N VAL A 44 -12.25 -13.49 -7.92
CA VAL A 44 -13.62 -13.54 -8.44
C VAL A 44 -13.68 -12.64 -9.65
N ARG A 45 -14.11 -13.16 -10.77
CA ARG A 45 -14.25 -12.42 -12.01
C ARG A 45 -15.63 -12.69 -12.61
N GLU A 46 -16.43 -11.66 -12.64
CA GLU A 46 -17.74 -11.61 -13.27
C GLU A 46 -17.77 -10.47 -14.29
N LYS A 47 -18.81 -10.41 -15.12
CA LYS A 47 -18.92 -9.44 -16.22
C LYS A 47 -18.63 -7.99 -15.80
N ASP A 48 -19.12 -7.57 -14.63
CA ASP A 48 -19.03 -6.20 -14.13
C ASP A 48 -18.40 -6.12 -12.72
N PHE A 49 -17.81 -7.22 -12.25
CA PHE A 49 -17.19 -7.31 -10.94
C PHE A 49 -15.87 -8.08 -11.00
N PHE A 50 -14.84 -7.48 -10.46
CA PHE A 50 -13.55 -8.11 -10.25
C PHE A 50 -13.11 -7.93 -8.80
N LEU A 51 -12.66 -8.99 -8.17
CA LEU A 51 -12.05 -8.98 -6.84
C LEU A 51 -10.84 -9.90 -6.82
N SER A 52 -9.72 -9.40 -6.33
CA SER A 52 -8.56 -10.22 -6.01
C SER A 52 -8.11 -10.01 -4.57
N VAL A 53 -7.76 -11.10 -3.91
CA VAL A 53 -7.20 -11.11 -2.56
C VAL A 53 -5.89 -11.89 -2.60
N ASN A 54 -4.82 -11.26 -2.13
CA ASN A 54 -3.49 -11.86 -2.11
C ASN A 54 -2.89 -11.74 -0.70
N PRO A 55 -2.30 -12.80 -0.14
CA PRO A 55 -1.49 -12.70 1.06
C PRO A 55 -0.22 -11.91 0.75
N VAL A 56 0.23 -11.14 1.71
CA VAL A 56 1.51 -10.42 1.68
C VAL A 56 2.37 -10.98 2.80
N LEU A 57 3.48 -11.60 2.42
CA LEU A 57 4.43 -12.19 3.35
C LEU A 57 5.83 -11.68 3.01
N GLN A 58 6.52 -11.16 4.02
CA GLN A 58 7.93 -10.78 3.90
C GLN A 58 8.65 -11.22 5.18
N TYR A 59 9.73 -11.96 5.00
CA TYR A 59 10.64 -12.27 6.08
C TYR A 59 12.06 -11.95 5.65
N ARG A 60 12.72 -11.10 6.42
CA ARG A 60 14.11 -10.69 6.17
C ARG A 60 14.91 -10.80 7.45
N ILE A 61 16.10 -11.37 7.35
CA ILE A 61 17.10 -11.41 8.42
C ILE A 61 18.28 -10.56 7.96
N SER A 62 18.84 -9.80 8.87
CA SER A 62 19.99 -8.94 8.62
C SER A 62 20.95 -9.00 9.80
N SER A 63 22.19 -8.62 9.58
CA SER A 63 23.21 -8.46 10.61
C SER A 63 23.88 -7.09 10.47
N GLU A 64 24.36 -6.55 11.55
CA GLU A 64 25.09 -5.29 11.61
C GLU A 64 26.41 -5.52 12.34
N GLN A 65 27.50 -5.01 11.77
CA GLN A 65 28.81 -5.18 12.38
C GLN A 65 28.89 -4.52 13.77
N GLY A 66 29.39 -5.26 14.75
CA GLY A 66 29.45 -4.78 16.12
C GLY A 66 28.11 -4.79 16.88
N ASN A 67 27.08 -5.44 16.31
CA ASN A 67 25.78 -5.66 16.95
C ASN A 67 25.53 -7.16 17.09
N SER A 68 25.37 -7.64 18.31
CA SER A 68 25.10 -9.05 18.61
C SER A 68 23.64 -9.42 18.43
N GLU A 69 22.76 -8.44 18.25
CA GLU A 69 21.33 -8.68 18.09
C GLU A 69 21.02 -9.18 16.66
N ARG A 70 20.12 -10.15 16.58
CA ARG A 70 19.57 -10.60 15.30
C ARG A 70 18.54 -9.60 14.81
N LEU A 71 18.84 -8.94 13.70
CA LEU A 71 17.95 -8.01 13.04
C LEU A 71 16.99 -8.76 12.13
N TYR A 72 15.73 -8.37 12.10
CA TYR A 72 14.73 -9.01 11.25
C TYR A 72 13.58 -8.06 10.93
N VAL A 73 12.92 -8.35 9.82
CA VAL A 73 11.61 -7.81 9.45
C VAL A 73 10.70 -8.98 9.15
N ASN A 74 9.56 -9.04 9.81
CA ASN A 74 8.51 -10.02 9.60
C ASN A 74 7.22 -9.26 9.31
N THR A 75 6.81 -9.25 8.04
CA THR A 75 5.58 -8.61 7.58
C THR A 75 4.60 -9.69 7.12
N ARG A 76 3.38 -9.59 7.58
CA ARG A 76 2.27 -10.43 7.16
C ARG A 76 1.03 -9.59 6.97
N GLY A 77 0.23 -9.97 5.99
CA GLY A 77 -0.96 -9.19 5.70
C GLY A 77 -1.69 -9.62 4.46
N THR A 78 -2.51 -8.73 3.95
CA THR A 78 -3.30 -8.99 2.76
C THR A 78 -3.40 -7.75 1.88
N ALA A 79 -3.41 -7.99 0.57
CA ALA A 79 -3.69 -6.98 -0.44
C ALA A 79 -4.99 -7.36 -1.16
N ILE A 80 -5.95 -6.45 -1.12
CA ILE A 80 -7.26 -6.62 -1.74
C ILE A 80 -7.40 -5.57 -2.83
N ARG A 81 -7.87 -5.97 -3.99
CA ARG A 81 -8.16 -5.08 -5.11
C ARG A 81 -9.47 -5.48 -5.75
N GLY A 82 -10.25 -4.51 -6.15
CA GLY A 82 -11.50 -4.79 -6.84
C GLY A 82 -11.88 -3.70 -7.83
N LEU A 83 -12.76 -4.09 -8.75
CA LEU A 83 -13.36 -3.22 -9.75
C LEU A 83 -14.84 -3.56 -9.88
N ILE A 84 -15.69 -2.55 -9.77
CA ILE A 84 -17.15 -2.67 -9.85
C ILE A 84 -17.64 -1.84 -11.01
N ALA A 85 -18.52 -2.41 -11.84
CA ALA A 85 -19.13 -1.77 -13.00
C ALA A 85 -18.11 -1.07 -13.93
N LYS A 86 -16.87 -1.54 -13.97
CA LYS A 86 -15.75 -1.00 -14.75
C LYS A 86 -15.46 0.50 -14.49
N ARG A 87 -16.00 1.07 -13.43
CA ARG A 87 -15.86 2.50 -13.07
C ARG A 87 -15.38 2.74 -11.66
N LEU A 88 -15.76 1.88 -10.71
CA LEU A 88 -15.37 2.00 -9.32
C LEU A 88 -14.29 0.98 -9.01
N GLY A 89 -13.07 1.44 -8.83
CA GLY A 89 -11.96 0.63 -8.37
C GLY A 89 -11.70 0.86 -6.89
N PHE A 90 -11.27 -0.16 -6.17
CA PHE A 90 -10.80 -0.02 -4.80
C PHE A 90 -9.55 -0.85 -4.56
N SER A 91 -8.74 -0.41 -3.62
CA SER A 91 -7.57 -1.14 -3.16
C SER A 91 -7.41 -0.98 -1.66
N VAL A 92 -7.09 -2.09 -0.99
CA VAL A 92 -6.81 -2.12 0.45
C VAL A 92 -5.54 -2.91 0.67
N LEU A 93 -4.66 -2.42 1.54
CA LEU A 93 -3.45 -3.08 1.98
C LEU A 93 -3.42 -3.05 3.50
N LEU A 94 -3.40 -4.21 4.12
CA LEU A 94 -3.35 -4.38 5.57
C LEU A 94 -2.10 -5.19 5.91
N LEU A 95 -1.17 -4.58 6.63
CA LEU A 95 0.11 -5.21 6.98
C LEU A 95 0.34 -5.11 8.49
N GLU A 96 0.64 -6.23 9.08
CA GLU A 96 1.18 -6.33 10.44
C GLU A 96 2.68 -6.57 10.35
N ASN A 97 3.45 -5.76 11.02
CA ASN A 97 4.89 -5.74 10.92
C ASN A 97 5.53 -5.90 12.28
N GLN A 98 6.49 -6.80 12.37
CA GLN A 98 7.36 -6.96 13.52
C GLN A 98 8.79 -6.78 13.05
N GLU A 99 9.48 -5.77 13.58
CA GLU A 99 10.78 -5.37 13.08
C GLU A 99 11.76 -5.11 14.22
N ARG A 100 12.98 -5.55 14.01
CA ARG A 100 14.16 -5.12 14.77
C ARG A 100 15.17 -4.59 13.77
N GLY A 101 15.26 -3.27 13.70
CA GLY A 101 16.14 -2.57 12.77
C GLY A 101 17.56 -2.37 13.30
N PRO A 102 18.49 -1.91 12.48
CA PRO A 102 19.83 -1.53 12.85
C PRO A 102 19.84 -0.33 13.81
N ARG A 103 21.03 0.01 14.36
CA ARG A 103 21.18 1.08 15.34
C ARG A 103 20.60 2.40 14.89
N PHE A 104 20.96 2.86 13.70
CA PHE A 104 20.46 4.13 13.15
C PHE A 104 18.92 4.18 13.06
N TYR A 105 18.28 3.04 12.81
CA TYR A 105 16.83 2.94 12.77
C TYR A 105 16.22 3.06 14.16
N LYS A 106 16.83 2.38 15.16
CA LYS A 106 16.40 2.49 16.57
C LYS A 106 16.56 3.91 17.08
N ASP A 107 17.70 4.54 16.79
CA ASP A 107 17.97 5.92 17.20
C ASP A 107 16.91 6.87 16.64
N ARG A 108 16.58 6.71 15.35
CA ARG A 108 15.54 7.51 14.72
C ARG A 108 14.14 7.25 15.29
N VAL A 109 13.78 6.00 15.56
CA VAL A 109 12.49 5.69 16.20
C VAL A 109 12.41 6.27 17.60
N ASN A 110 13.50 6.22 18.35
CA ASN A 110 13.58 6.78 19.70
C ASN A 110 13.52 8.32 19.69
N GLU A 111 14.17 8.96 18.73
CA GLU A 111 14.17 10.40 18.56
C GLU A 111 12.77 10.94 18.21
N PHE A 112 12.11 10.31 17.24
CA PHE A 112 10.81 10.79 16.75
C PHE A 112 9.62 10.10 17.43
N GLN A 113 9.85 9.09 18.28
CA GLN A 113 8.80 8.27 18.89
C GLN A 113 7.80 7.72 17.85
N ALA A 114 8.30 7.41 16.65
CA ALA A 114 7.52 6.97 15.51
C ALA A 114 8.34 6.10 14.58
N VAL A 115 7.71 5.06 14.03
CA VAL A 115 8.31 4.26 12.95
C VAL A 115 8.28 5.05 11.64
N PRO A 116 9.42 5.18 10.95
CA PRO A 116 9.49 5.92 9.71
C PRO A 116 8.50 5.40 8.66
N GLY A 117 7.68 6.30 8.13
CA GLY A 117 6.70 6.00 7.09
C GLY A 117 5.41 5.31 7.56
N VAL A 118 5.23 5.07 8.87
CA VAL A 118 4.01 4.49 9.43
C VAL A 118 3.50 5.31 10.62
N GLY A 119 4.38 5.72 11.53
CA GLY A 119 4.02 6.47 12.72
C GLY A 119 3.94 5.61 13.96
N PHE A 120 2.76 5.29 14.44
CA PHE A 120 2.54 4.59 15.70
C PHE A 120 3.10 3.17 15.72
N TYR A 121 3.67 2.78 16.87
CA TYR A 121 4.16 1.45 17.13
C TYR A 121 3.93 1.02 18.57
N LYS A 122 4.01 -0.27 18.80
CA LYS A 122 4.12 -0.88 20.15
C LYS A 122 5.52 -1.49 20.30
N SER A 123 6.07 -1.42 21.50
CA SER A 123 7.30 -2.13 21.79
C SER A 123 7.07 -3.64 21.71
N PHE A 124 7.96 -4.33 21.01
CA PHE A 124 7.92 -5.76 20.84
C PHE A 124 9.19 -6.40 21.36
N LYS A 125 9.05 -7.28 22.37
CA LYS A 125 10.18 -7.80 23.13
C LYS A 125 11.01 -6.64 23.71
N GLN A 126 12.33 -6.76 23.80
CA GLN A 126 13.15 -5.71 24.40
C GLN A 126 13.56 -4.61 23.42
N THR A 127 13.74 -4.94 22.15
CA THR A 127 14.39 -4.03 21.16
C THR A 127 13.72 -4.04 19.79
N GLY A 128 12.54 -4.59 19.69
CA GLY A 128 11.75 -4.61 18.45
C GLY A 128 10.55 -3.69 18.50
N TYR A 129 9.97 -3.49 17.35
CA TYR A 129 8.78 -2.69 17.10
C TYR A 129 7.71 -3.54 16.44
N ASP A 130 6.47 -3.37 16.88
CA ASP A 130 5.28 -3.99 16.30
C ASP A 130 4.35 -2.86 15.83
N TYR A 131 3.99 -2.85 14.57
CA TYR A 131 3.18 -1.79 13.99
C TYR A 131 2.29 -2.28 12.85
N PHE A 132 1.16 -1.61 12.71
CA PHE A 132 0.19 -1.88 11.68
C PHE A 132 0.26 -0.80 10.59
N ASP A 133 0.37 -1.22 9.32
CA ASP A 133 0.30 -0.34 8.15
C ASP A 133 -0.96 -0.67 7.36
N GLY A 134 -2.02 0.10 7.60
CA GLY A 134 -3.30 -0.01 6.93
C GLY A 134 -3.48 1.11 5.91
N ARG A 135 -3.72 0.75 4.65
CA ARG A 135 -3.91 1.71 3.55
C ARG A 135 -5.05 1.28 2.66
N GLY A 136 -5.78 2.26 2.14
CA GLY A 136 -6.84 1.97 1.19
C GLY A 136 -7.27 3.18 0.40
N SER A 137 -7.77 2.94 -0.80
CA SER A 137 -8.32 3.99 -1.64
C SER A 137 -9.41 3.47 -2.56
N ILE A 138 -10.33 4.37 -2.91
CA ILE A 138 -11.41 4.17 -3.86
C ILE A 138 -11.15 5.10 -5.03
N ASN A 139 -11.26 4.58 -6.25
CA ASN A 139 -11.10 5.31 -7.49
C ASN A 139 -12.41 5.25 -8.26
N PHE A 140 -12.88 6.38 -8.73
CA PHE A 140 -14.12 6.47 -9.50
C PHE A 140 -13.91 7.29 -10.78
N THR A 141 -14.20 6.68 -11.92
CA THR A 141 -14.22 7.38 -13.21
C THR A 141 -15.60 8.01 -13.39
N ALA A 142 -15.73 9.28 -13.03
CA ALA A 142 -16.99 10.02 -13.06
C ALA A 142 -17.42 10.34 -14.52
N ALA A 143 -16.45 10.67 -15.36
CA ALA A 143 -16.67 10.97 -16.79
C ALA A 143 -15.45 10.53 -17.62
N ARG A 144 -15.56 10.58 -18.94
CA ARG A 144 -14.47 10.23 -19.87
C ARG A 144 -13.14 10.94 -19.58
N TYR A 145 -13.24 12.13 -18.99
CA TYR A 145 -12.09 13.00 -18.73
C TYR A 145 -11.81 13.26 -17.24
N LEU A 146 -12.57 12.63 -16.36
CA LEU A 146 -12.56 12.94 -14.94
C LEU A 146 -12.45 11.67 -14.08
N ASP A 147 -11.31 11.50 -13.44
CA ASP A 147 -11.07 10.45 -12.45
C ASP A 147 -10.95 11.06 -11.05
N LEU A 148 -11.68 10.50 -10.11
CA LEU A 148 -11.68 10.86 -8.70
C LEU A 148 -11.03 9.74 -7.90
N GLN A 149 -10.22 10.10 -6.91
CA GLN A 149 -9.68 9.14 -5.96
C GLN A 149 -9.77 9.70 -4.55
N PHE A 150 -10.27 8.89 -3.63
CA PHE A 150 -10.33 9.20 -2.21
C PHE A 150 -9.74 8.03 -1.43
N GLY A 151 -9.02 8.32 -0.36
CA GLY A 151 -8.45 7.27 0.47
C GLY A 151 -7.48 7.74 1.53
N TYR A 152 -7.04 6.78 2.33
CA TYR A 152 -5.95 6.90 3.27
C TYR A 152 -4.77 6.09 2.75
N ASP A 153 -3.77 6.76 2.20
CA ASP A 153 -2.65 6.12 1.52
C ASP A 153 -1.49 7.09 1.28
N LYS A 154 -0.44 6.58 0.65
CA LYS A 154 0.71 7.36 0.19
C LYS A 154 0.54 7.69 -1.28
N ASN A 155 0.84 8.92 -1.66
CA ASN A 155 0.87 9.33 -3.06
C ASN A 155 2.30 9.51 -3.53
N PHE A 156 2.52 9.19 -4.81
CA PHE A 156 3.80 9.36 -5.47
C PHE A 156 3.58 10.12 -6.79
N ILE A 157 4.28 11.23 -6.96
CA ILE A 157 4.23 12.04 -8.17
C ILE A 157 5.65 12.24 -8.67
N GLY A 158 5.95 11.73 -9.86
CA GLY A 158 7.24 11.84 -10.51
C GLY A 158 7.70 10.53 -11.15
N SER A 159 8.84 10.56 -11.81
CA SER A 159 9.41 9.43 -12.57
C SER A 159 10.63 8.78 -11.92
N GLY A 160 11.23 9.43 -10.92
CA GLY A 160 12.42 8.93 -10.24
C GLY A 160 12.08 7.93 -9.12
N TYR A 161 13.08 7.20 -8.65
CA TYR A 161 12.96 6.29 -7.50
C TYR A 161 12.50 7.01 -6.23
N ARG A 162 13.02 8.23 -6.02
CA ARG A 162 12.56 9.18 -5.00
C ARG A 162 12.20 10.47 -5.74
N SER A 163 10.91 10.74 -5.86
CA SER A 163 10.46 11.92 -6.57
C SER A 163 10.81 13.20 -5.82
N LEU A 164 11.22 14.23 -6.55
CA LEU A 164 11.38 15.60 -6.04
C LEU A 164 10.03 16.28 -5.77
N PHE A 165 8.97 15.85 -6.45
CA PHE A 165 7.64 16.46 -6.28
C PHE A 165 6.92 15.88 -5.06
N LEU A 166 6.67 14.58 -5.05
CA LEU A 166 6.03 13.89 -3.94
C LEU A 166 6.46 12.43 -3.93
N CYS A 167 7.13 12.01 -2.86
CA CYS A 167 7.55 10.64 -2.68
C CYS A 167 6.65 9.92 -1.66
N ASN A 168 6.63 8.61 -1.70
CA ASN A 168 5.87 7.74 -0.80
C ASN A 168 6.66 7.31 0.44
N PHE A 169 7.72 8.05 0.81
CA PHE A 169 8.52 7.75 1.98
C PHE A 169 7.83 8.16 3.30
N GLY A 170 7.03 9.23 3.26
CA GLY A 170 6.28 9.72 4.42
C GLY A 170 5.18 8.75 4.90
N ASN A 171 4.49 9.14 5.96
CA ASN A 171 3.32 8.41 6.46
C ASN A 171 2.16 8.45 5.47
N SER A 172 1.21 7.53 5.63
CA SER A 172 -0.07 7.60 4.93
C SER A 172 -0.89 8.76 5.46
N TYR A 173 -1.70 9.34 4.61
CA TYR A 173 -2.59 10.47 4.93
C TYR A 173 -3.91 10.36 4.20
N LEU A 174 -4.92 10.98 4.76
CA LEU A 174 -6.21 11.13 4.09
C LEU A 174 -6.05 12.06 2.89
N PHE A 175 -6.55 11.68 1.74
CA PHE A 175 -6.46 12.51 0.54
C PHE A 175 -7.68 12.39 -0.35
N PHE A 176 -7.91 13.47 -1.09
CA PHE A 176 -8.82 13.50 -2.22
C PHE A 176 -8.06 13.99 -3.45
N LYS A 177 -8.16 13.26 -4.53
CA LYS A 177 -7.43 13.54 -5.76
C LYS A 177 -8.38 13.57 -6.95
N VAL A 178 -8.25 14.61 -7.74
CA VAL A 178 -9.02 14.83 -8.98
C VAL A 178 -8.05 14.88 -10.13
N ASN A 179 -8.21 13.98 -11.08
CA ASN A 179 -7.42 13.97 -12.31
C ASN A 179 -8.31 14.27 -13.50
N THR A 180 -8.04 15.38 -14.15
CA THR A 180 -8.76 15.83 -15.34
C THR A 180 -7.85 15.70 -16.55
N ARG A 181 -8.27 14.94 -17.55
CA ARG A 181 -7.51 14.73 -18.79
C ARG A 181 -8.30 15.25 -19.98
N ILE A 182 -7.82 16.33 -20.58
CA ILE A 182 -8.43 16.95 -21.76
C ILE A 182 -7.36 17.06 -22.83
N TRP A 183 -7.55 16.38 -23.95
CA TRP A 183 -6.63 16.31 -25.08
C TRP A 183 -5.20 15.89 -24.64
N LYS A 184 -4.20 16.75 -24.74
CA LYS A 184 -2.81 16.51 -24.32
C LYS A 184 -2.51 17.02 -22.91
N LEU A 185 -3.47 17.67 -22.25
CA LEU A 185 -3.32 18.21 -20.91
C LEU A 185 -3.83 17.21 -19.87
N ASN A 186 -3.02 16.99 -18.85
CA ASN A 186 -3.39 16.23 -17.66
C ASN A 186 -3.24 17.15 -16.45
N TYR A 187 -4.36 17.48 -15.84
CA TYR A 187 -4.42 18.36 -14.67
C TYR A 187 -4.78 17.57 -13.43
N LEU A 188 -3.87 17.58 -12.45
CA LEU A 188 -3.98 16.84 -11.21
C LEU A 188 -4.15 17.81 -10.03
N ASN A 189 -5.26 17.70 -9.32
CA ASN A 189 -5.46 18.31 -8.01
C ASN A 189 -5.32 17.25 -6.94
N LEU A 190 -4.54 17.54 -5.91
CA LEU A 190 -4.34 16.68 -4.75
C LEU A 190 -4.60 17.50 -3.48
N PHE A 191 -5.65 17.16 -2.76
CA PHE A 191 -5.97 17.68 -1.44
C PHE A 191 -5.55 16.63 -0.42
N MET A 192 -4.77 17.01 0.59
CA MET A 192 -4.24 16.06 1.58
C MET A 192 -4.28 16.67 2.98
N GLU A 193 -4.60 15.84 3.95
CA GLU A 193 -4.52 16.18 5.35
C GLU A 193 -3.15 15.74 5.87
N LEU A 194 -2.32 16.70 6.26
CA LEU A 194 -1.00 16.45 6.79
C LEU A 194 -0.94 16.84 8.27
N THR A 195 -0.63 15.86 9.12
CA THR A 195 -0.38 16.13 10.53
C THR A 195 1.11 16.38 10.73
N PRO A 196 1.52 17.57 11.17
CA PRO A 196 2.92 17.84 11.43
C PRO A 196 3.42 16.97 12.59
N GLN A 197 4.58 16.34 12.42
CA GLN A 197 5.30 15.71 13.51
C GLN A 197 6.22 16.76 14.15
N PHE A 198 5.83 17.25 15.32
CA PHE A 198 6.71 18.08 16.13
C PHE A 198 7.53 17.17 17.07
N ASN A 199 8.82 17.47 17.14
CA ASN A 199 9.72 16.79 18.06
C ASN A 199 9.30 17.09 19.51
N ARG A 200 8.79 16.09 20.22
CA ARG A 200 8.38 16.24 21.64
C ARG A 200 9.54 16.43 22.61
N ALA A 201 10.79 16.44 22.14
CA ALA A 201 11.96 16.63 22.95
C ALA A 201 12.05 18.02 23.64
N GLY A 202 11.15 18.94 23.35
CA GLY A 202 11.11 20.30 23.91
C GLY A 202 9.87 20.66 24.68
N GLY A 203 9.16 19.73 25.30
CA GLY A 203 8.17 20.06 26.37
C GLY A 203 6.96 20.93 25.99
N ASP A 204 6.82 21.35 24.75
CA ASP A 204 5.67 22.15 24.33
C ASP A 204 4.48 21.25 24.01
N LYS A 205 3.53 21.27 24.94
CA LYS A 205 2.17 20.81 24.68
C LYS A 205 1.61 21.63 23.54
N LEU A 206 1.47 21.01 22.39
CA LEU A 206 0.65 21.59 21.34
C LEU A 206 -0.79 21.64 21.82
N LEU A 207 -1.31 22.82 21.67
CA LEU A 207 -2.68 23.24 21.93
C LEU A 207 -3.68 22.19 21.45
N ASP A 208 -4.55 21.79 22.36
CA ASP A 208 -5.79 21.09 22.12
C ASP A 208 -6.72 21.87 21.19
#